data_8489c9cc3c92426e16c3b5ae27477053
#
_entry.id   8489c9cc3c92426e16c3b5ae27477053
#
_cell.length_a   1.000
_cell.length_b   1.000
_cell.length_c   1.000
_cell.angle_alpha   90.00
_cell.angle_beta   90.00
_cell.angle_gamma   90.00
#
_symmetry.space_group_name_H-M   'P 1'
#
loop_
_entity.id
_entity.type
_entity.pdbx_description
1 polymer ?
#
loop_
_entity_poly.entity_id
_entity_poly.type
_entity_poly.pdbx_seq_one_letter_code
_entity_poly.pdbx_strand_id
1 'polypeptide(L)'
;HTHSIASGHGTTCTISDMAKAASKKGLKLLGISDHGPGTLASGTSSYFRSLPFYPRKRFGIDILYGVELNILDSAGHTDLSDELLNNLDYAIISMHRQNYRSGSVSQNTEAYINAMKHPAVKILGHCDDTHFPVDYETLARAALRENVIFEINEASLAPGGYRGDTRANAARILYLCQKYQLPVILSSDSHGKEHVGDFTYAEEFVHQLMFPETLILNNQLPKLKVFLQTR
;
A
#
# COMPACT_ATOMS: atom_id res chain seq x y z
N HIS A 1 1.28 -3.81 -3.44
CA HIS A 1 2.40 -3.16 -2.77
C HIS A 1 3.66 -3.98 -2.99
N THR A 2 4.52 -3.54 -3.92
CA THR A 2 5.80 -4.19 -4.26
C THR A 2 6.81 -3.17 -4.77
N HIS A 3 8.08 -3.40 -4.50
CA HIS A 3 9.19 -2.50 -4.74
C HIS A 3 10.21 -3.09 -5.71
N SER A 4 10.57 -2.30 -6.71
CA SER A 4 11.68 -2.60 -7.60
C SER A 4 12.97 -1.89 -7.15
N ILE A 5 14.03 -2.05 -7.91
CA ILE A 5 15.29 -1.32 -7.70
C ILE A 5 15.09 0.21 -7.61
N ALA A 6 14.01 0.74 -8.18
CA ALA A 6 13.70 2.17 -8.14
C ALA A 6 13.25 2.67 -6.76
N SER A 7 12.97 1.79 -5.81
CA SER A 7 12.73 2.17 -4.41
C SER A 7 14.00 2.58 -3.65
N GLY A 8 15.18 2.39 -4.24
CA GLY A 8 16.45 2.86 -3.70
C GLY A 8 17.07 1.98 -2.62
N HIS A 9 16.35 1.00 -2.09
CA HIS A 9 16.84 0.08 -1.08
C HIS A 9 16.13 -1.29 -1.14
N GLY A 10 16.66 -2.24 -0.38
CA GLY A 10 16.04 -3.56 -0.15
C GLY A 10 16.13 -4.53 -1.31
N THR A 11 16.35 -4.09 -2.54
CA THR A 11 16.37 -4.96 -3.71
C THR A 11 17.21 -4.42 -4.86
N THR A 12 17.73 -5.34 -5.69
CA THR A 12 18.29 -5.05 -7.02
C THR A 12 17.38 -5.54 -8.15
N CYS A 13 16.18 -6.02 -7.82
CA CYS A 13 15.22 -6.57 -8.80
C CYS A 13 14.60 -5.45 -9.62
N THR A 14 14.56 -5.65 -10.92
CA THR A 14 13.83 -4.78 -11.84
C THR A 14 12.32 -5.08 -11.81
N ILE A 15 11.51 -4.17 -12.35
CA ILE A 15 10.06 -4.42 -12.58
C ILE A 15 9.84 -5.74 -13.35
N SER A 16 10.72 -6.06 -14.30
CA SER A 16 10.62 -7.32 -15.06
C SER A 16 10.90 -8.55 -14.21
N ASP A 17 11.84 -8.48 -13.27
CA ASP A 17 12.12 -9.58 -12.34
C ASP A 17 10.93 -9.83 -11.41
N MET A 18 10.33 -8.74 -10.89
CA MET A 18 9.14 -8.80 -10.04
C MET A 18 7.95 -9.39 -10.81
N ALA A 19 7.69 -8.91 -12.02
CA ALA A 19 6.60 -9.40 -12.86
C ALA A 19 6.78 -10.89 -13.27
N LYS A 20 8.02 -11.32 -13.55
CA LYS A 20 8.33 -12.71 -13.85
C LYS A 20 8.08 -13.62 -12.64
N ALA A 21 8.44 -13.17 -11.45
CA ALA A 21 8.18 -13.91 -10.20
C ALA A 21 6.68 -14.01 -9.91
N ALA A 22 5.95 -12.89 -10.03
CA ALA A 22 4.50 -12.85 -9.87
C ALA A 22 3.78 -13.81 -10.84
N SER A 23 4.17 -13.80 -12.11
CA SER A 23 3.64 -14.72 -13.12
C SER A 23 3.88 -16.19 -12.75
N LYS A 24 5.10 -16.52 -12.30
CA LYS A 24 5.43 -17.90 -11.88
C LYS A 24 4.61 -18.38 -10.68
N LYS A 25 4.23 -17.48 -9.77
CA LYS A 25 3.33 -17.77 -8.63
C LYS A 25 1.85 -17.77 -9.03
N GLY A 26 1.51 -17.55 -10.30
CA GLY A 26 0.14 -17.60 -10.83
C GLY A 26 -0.68 -16.34 -10.61
N LEU A 27 -0.07 -15.23 -10.16
CA LEU A 27 -0.75 -13.95 -10.05
C LEU A 27 -1.25 -13.48 -11.40
N LYS A 28 -2.36 -12.75 -11.43
CA LYS A 28 -2.98 -12.22 -12.66
C LYS A 28 -2.73 -10.72 -12.83
N LEU A 29 -2.44 -10.05 -11.73
CA LEU A 29 -2.21 -8.62 -11.65
C LEU A 29 -1.09 -8.37 -10.64
N LEU A 30 -0.16 -7.47 -10.97
CA LEU A 30 0.88 -6.99 -10.07
C LEU A 30 0.84 -5.46 -10.03
N GLY A 31 0.80 -4.88 -8.85
CA GLY A 31 1.02 -3.45 -8.64
C GLY A 31 2.47 -3.17 -8.27
N ILE A 32 3.14 -2.31 -9.02
CA ILE A 32 4.45 -1.75 -8.67
C ILE A 32 4.20 -0.40 -8.00
N SER A 33 4.72 -0.22 -6.80
CA SER A 33 4.52 0.98 -5.97
C SER A 33 5.84 1.39 -5.32
N ASP A 34 6.85 1.66 -6.13
CA ASP A 34 8.14 2.13 -5.62
C ASP A 34 7.96 3.37 -4.76
N HIS A 35 8.82 3.53 -3.75
CA HIS A 35 8.77 4.69 -2.85
C HIS A 35 8.85 6.01 -3.59
N GLY A 36 8.07 6.97 -3.11
CA GLY A 36 8.14 8.35 -3.58
C GLY A 36 9.51 8.99 -3.39
N PRO A 37 9.78 10.11 -4.08
CA PRO A 37 11.13 10.72 -4.16
C PRO A 37 11.67 11.27 -2.84
N GLY A 38 10.86 11.33 -1.79
CA GLY A 38 11.30 11.64 -0.43
C GLY A 38 12.15 10.55 0.22
N THR A 39 12.07 9.32 -0.25
CA THR A 39 12.89 8.21 0.24
C THR A 39 14.29 8.29 -0.38
N LEU A 40 15.32 8.14 0.46
CA LEU A 40 16.72 8.23 0.02
C LEU A 40 17.03 7.20 -1.07
N ALA A 41 17.64 7.66 -2.14
CA ALA A 41 18.01 6.88 -3.33
C ALA A 41 16.84 6.28 -4.13
N SER A 42 15.58 6.66 -3.83
CA SER A 42 14.42 6.26 -4.62
C SER A 42 14.37 6.93 -5.99
N GLY A 43 13.41 6.49 -6.82
CA GLY A 43 13.13 7.06 -8.12
C GLY A 43 12.80 8.55 -8.05
N THR A 44 13.37 9.33 -8.95
CA THR A 44 13.07 10.78 -9.07
C THR A 44 11.70 10.99 -9.71
N SER A 45 11.21 12.24 -9.71
CA SER A 45 9.99 12.63 -10.46
C SER A 45 10.02 12.20 -11.93
N SER A 46 11.20 12.11 -12.55
CA SER A 46 11.35 11.63 -13.94
C SER A 46 11.04 10.13 -14.08
N TYR A 47 11.36 9.33 -13.08
CA TYR A 47 10.97 7.92 -13.04
C TYR A 47 9.44 7.79 -13.06
N PHE A 48 8.74 8.46 -12.15
CA PHE A 48 7.27 8.40 -12.07
C PHE A 48 6.60 8.95 -13.32
N ARG A 49 7.18 9.99 -13.95
CA ARG A 49 6.70 10.52 -15.24
C ARG A 49 6.81 9.50 -16.37
N SER A 50 7.77 8.57 -16.30
CA SER A 50 7.97 7.55 -17.34
C SER A 50 7.05 6.32 -17.20
N LEU A 51 6.53 6.02 -16.01
CA LEU A 51 5.74 4.82 -15.74
C LEU A 51 4.51 4.63 -16.63
N PRO A 52 3.72 5.69 -16.98
CA PRO A 52 2.57 5.54 -17.87
C PRO A 52 2.89 4.97 -19.25
N PHE A 53 4.15 5.11 -19.70
CA PHE A 53 4.61 4.63 -21.00
C PHE A 53 5.15 3.19 -20.95
N TYR A 54 5.24 2.58 -19.78
CA TYR A 54 5.75 1.21 -19.63
C TYR A 54 4.70 0.19 -20.05
N PRO A 55 5.13 -1.01 -20.54
CA PRO A 55 4.21 -2.07 -20.93
C PRO A 55 3.28 -2.48 -19.80
N ARG A 56 1.98 -2.42 -20.05
CA ARG A 56 0.91 -2.78 -19.10
C ARG A 56 0.72 -4.28 -18.95
N LYS A 57 1.43 -5.09 -19.73
CA LYS A 57 1.41 -6.54 -19.65
C LYS A 57 2.83 -7.08 -19.74
N ARG A 58 3.21 -7.95 -18.79
CA ARG A 58 4.50 -8.63 -18.77
C ARG A 58 4.31 -10.09 -18.35
N PHE A 59 4.99 -11.00 -19.02
CA PHE A 59 4.94 -12.44 -18.71
C PHE A 59 3.52 -12.99 -18.55
N GLY A 60 2.55 -12.49 -19.32
CA GLY A 60 1.16 -12.93 -19.31
C GLY A 60 0.28 -12.35 -18.20
N ILE A 61 0.80 -11.49 -17.32
CA ILE A 61 0.03 -10.81 -16.27
C ILE A 61 -0.11 -9.32 -16.54
N ASP A 62 -1.15 -8.71 -15.99
CA ASP A 62 -1.35 -7.26 -16.03
C ASP A 62 -0.45 -6.57 -15.00
N ILE A 63 0.06 -5.38 -15.34
CA ILE A 63 0.88 -4.55 -14.45
C ILE A 63 0.21 -3.21 -14.25
N LEU A 64 0.09 -2.80 -12.99
CA LEU A 64 -0.28 -1.45 -12.58
C LEU A 64 0.95 -0.72 -12.05
N TYR A 65 1.03 0.56 -12.37
CA TYR A 65 2.11 1.44 -11.94
C TYR A 65 1.57 2.50 -11.01
N GLY A 66 1.94 2.37 -9.76
CA GLY A 66 1.60 3.30 -8.69
C GLY A 66 2.85 3.88 -8.02
N VAL A 67 2.64 4.36 -6.83
CA VAL A 67 3.68 4.91 -5.94
C VAL A 67 3.30 4.62 -4.49
N GLU A 68 4.26 4.34 -3.65
CA GLU A 68 4.10 4.45 -2.21
C GLU A 68 4.60 5.83 -1.78
N LEU A 69 3.65 6.72 -1.50
CA LEU A 69 3.89 8.09 -1.09
C LEU A 69 4.32 8.17 0.37
N ASN A 70 5.29 9.02 0.65
CA ASN A 70 5.59 9.44 2.00
C ASN A 70 4.66 10.57 2.42
N ILE A 71 3.94 10.41 3.53
CA ILE A 71 3.32 11.53 4.22
C ILE A 71 4.43 12.35 4.89
N LEU A 72 4.45 13.66 4.68
CA LEU A 72 5.55 14.54 5.12
C LEU A 72 5.21 15.32 6.38
N ASP A 73 3.93 15.64 6.61
CA ASP A 73 3.47 16.44 7.74
C ASP A 73 2.00 16.15 8.11
N SER A 74 1.54 16.77 9.18
CA SER A 74 0.15 16.63 9.66
C SER A 74 -0.90 17.29 8.74
N ALA A 75 -0.49 18.17 7.82
CA ALA A 75 -1.38 18.70 6.78
C ALA A 75 -1.63 17.67 5.65
N GLY A 76 -0.91 16.56 5.64
CA GLY A 76 -1.07 15.48 4.67
C GLY A 76 -0.34 15.73 3.35
N HIS A 77 0.64 16.63 3.34
CA HIS A 77 1.49 16.79 2.15
C HIS A 77 2.25 15.50 1.87
N THR A 78 2.41 15.20 0.59
CA THR A 78 3.15 14.02 0.11
C THR A 78 4.29 14.43 -0.81
N ASP A 79 5.17 13.49 -1.10
CA ASP A 79 6.43 13.73 -1.78
C ASP A 79 6.39 13.63 -3.32
N LEU A 80 5.19 13.49 -3.91
CA LEU A 80 5.01 13.53 -5.36
C LEU A 80 3.91 14.54 -5.73
N SER A 81 4.11 15.28 -6.82
CA SER A 81 3.15 16.29 -7.27
C SER A 81 1.85 15.70 -7.81
N ASP A 82 0.74 16.42 -7.66
CA ASP A 82 -0.58 16.03 -8.17
C ASP A 82 -0.55 15.77 -9.68
N GLU A 83 0.24 16.53 -10.46
CA GLU A 83 0.42 16.31 -11.90
C GLU A 83 0.90 14.89 -12.20
N LEU A 84 1.89 14.40 -11.44
CA LEU A 84 2.43 13.07 -11.63
C LEU A 84 1.50 11.98 -11.08
N LEU A 85 0.88 12.22 -9.93
CA LEU A 85 -0.09 11.30 -9.33
C LEU A 85 -1.28 11.02 -10.24
N ASN A 86 -1.78 12.04 -10.94
CA ASN A 86 -2.90 11.91 -11.87
C ASN A 86 -2.60 11.00 -13.09
N ASN A 87 -1.35 10.70 -13.35
CA ASN A 87 -0.91 9.84 -14.44
C ASN A 87 -0.58 8.40 -13.99
N LEU A 88 -0.62 8.13 -12.70
CA LEU A 88 -0.42 6.79 -12.15
C LEU A 88 -1.77 6.06 -11.98
N ASP A 89 -1.70 4.72 -11.86
CA ASP A 89 -2.90 3.90 -11.71
C ASP A 89 -3.47 4.00 -10.29
N TYR A 90 -2.61 4.18 -9.29
CA TYR A 90 -2.98 4.29 -7.87
C TYR A 90 -1.82 4.85 -7.06
N ALA A 91 -2.13 5.30 -5.85
CA ALA A 91 -1.15 5.62 -4.83
C ALA A 91 -1.49 4.92 -3.50
N ILE A 92 -0.45 4.49 -2.82
CA ILE A 92 -0.46 4.07 -1.42
C ILE A 92 0.07 5.26 -0.61
N ILE A 93 -0.49 5.58 0.53
CA ILE A 93 0.07 6.56 1.45
C ILE A 93 0.56 5.88 2.72
N SER A 94 1.78 6.22 3.13
CA SER A 94 2.45 5.60 4.26
C SER A 94 3.21 6.63 5.09
N MET A 95 3.39 6.33 6.38
CA MET A 95 4.29 7.07 7.25
C MET A 95 5.59 6.29 7.39
N HIS A 96 6.72 6.96 7.09
CA HIS A 96 8.05 6.41 7.28
C HIS A 96 8.87 7.29 8.20
N ARG A 97 9.64 6.70 9.12
CA ARG A 97 10.43 7.41 10.14
C ARG A 97 11.46 8.38 9.55
N GLN A 98 11.87 8.15 8.31
CA GLN A 98 12.80 9.01 7.59
C GLN A 98 12.13 10.31 7.10
N ASN A 99 10.81 10.29 6.86
CA ASN A 99 10.08 11.34 6.19
C ASN A 99 9.07 12.04 7.11
N TYR A 100 8.56 11.33 8.11
CA TYR A 100 7.53 11.83 9.03
C TYR A 100 7.96 11.67 10.47
N ARG A 101 7.93 12.77 11.22
CA ARG A 101 8.10 12.75 12.68
C ARG A 101 6.75 12.49 13.33
N SER A 102 6.61 11.33 13.98
CA SER A 102 5.38 10.96 14.69
C SER A 102 4.94 12.03 15.69
N GLY A 103 3.69 12.43 15.56
CA GLY A 103 3.03 13.36 16.47
C GLY A 103 2.11 12.67 17.48
N SER A 104 1.12 13.40 18.00
CA SER A 104 0.02 12.82 18.78
C SER A 104 -0.86 11.92 17.89
N VAL A 105 -1.67 11.07 18.53
CA VAL A 105 -2.68 10.25 17.83
C VAL A 105 -3.53 11.09 16.88
N SER A 106 -3.99 12.27 17.33
CA SER A 106 -4.79 13.18 16.50
C SER A 106 -4.01 13.67 15.28
N GLN A 107 -2.77 14.12 15.46
CA GLN A 107 -1.95 14.65 14.39
C GLN A 107 -1.64 13.57 13.33
N ASN A 108 -1.29 12.35 13.76
CA ASN A 108 -1.04 11.25 12.84
C ASN A 108 -2.31 10.85 12.09
N THR A 109 -3.46 10.83 12.78
CA THR A 109 -4.76 10.53 12.15
C THR A 109 -5.13 11.58 11.12
N GLU A 110 -4.98 12.86 11.45
CA GLU A 110 -5.25 13.98 10.53
C GLU A 110 -4.34 13.95 9.30
N ALA A 111 -3.06 13.60 9.47
CA ALA A 111 -2.12 13.47 8.37
C ALA A 111 -2.59 12.43 7.33
N TYR A 112 -3.00 11.23 7.77
CA TYR A 112 -3.60 10.25 6.88
C TYR A 112 -4.90 10.74 6.23
N ILE A 113 -5.81 11.35 7.02
CA ILE A 113 -7.09 11.87 6.52
C ILE A 113 -6.89 12.95 5.45
N ASN A 114 -5.91 13.82 5.65
CA ASN A 114 -5.63 14.87 4.68
C ASN A 114 -4.97 14.32 3.41
N ALA A 115 -4.02 13.40 3.54
CA ALA A 115 -3.34 12.79 2.40
C ALA A 115 -4.30 11.93 1.54
N MET A 116 -5.26 11.22 2.15
CA MET A 116 -6.21 10.38 1.40
C MET A 116 -7.23 11.14 0.57
N LYS A 117 -7.35 12.46 0.72
CA LYS A 117 -8.27 13.28 -0.10
C LYS A 117 -7.87 13.35 -1.57
N HIS A 118 -6.61 13.06 -1.89
CA HIS A 118 -6.17 13.05 -3.28
C HIS A 118 -6.77 11.85 -4.01
N PRO A 119 -7.44 12.01 -5.17
CA PRO A 119 -8.20 10.94 -5.83
C PRO A 119 -7.37 9.76 -6.33
N ALA A 120 -6.05 9.92 -6.52
CA ALA A 120 -5.15 8.83 -6.85
C ALA A 120 -4.86 7.91 -5.66
N VAL A 121 -5.05 8.39 -4.42
CA VAL A 121 -4.84 7.57 -3.22
C VAL A 121 -5.94 6.53 -3.11
N LYS A 122 -5.54 5.27 -3.03
CA LYS A 122 -6.45 4.12 -2.95
C LYS A 122 -6.21 3.27 -1.71
N ILE A 123 -5.01 3.29 -1.15
CA ILE A 123 -4.59 2.35 -0.12
C ILE A 123 -3.90 3.10 1.03
N LEU A 124 -4.25 2.78 2.26
CA LEU A 124 -3.53 3.13 3.47
C LEU A 124 -2.48 2.05 3.72
N GLY A 125 -1.22 2.33 3.42
CA GLY A 125 -0.11 1.40 3.57
C GLY A 125 0.26 1.23 5.05
N HIS A 126 0.44 -0.02 5.46
CA HIS A 126 0.92 -0.45 6.79
C HIS A 126 0.66 0.55 7.95
N CYS A 127 -0.54 1.12 7.99
CA CYS A 127 -0.94 2.04 9.06
C CYS A 127 -1.13 1.36 10.43
N ASP A 128 -0.83 0.07 10.51
CA ASP A 128 -0.70 -0.74 11.73
C ASP A 128 0.64 -0.50 12.48
N ASP A 129 1.59 0.24 11.88
CA ASP A 129 2.89 0.55 12.46
C ASP A 129 2.75 1.23 13.83
N THR A 130 3.32 0.60 14.88
CA THR A 130 3.22 1.07 16.26
C THR A 130 3.96 2.38 16.54
N HIS A 131 4.87 2.79 15.63
CA HIS A 131 5.60 4.05 15.76
C HIS A 131 4.73 5.27 15.41
N PHE A 132 3.59 5.07 14.73
CA PHE A 132 2.69 6.13 14.29
C PHE A 132 1.27 5.85 14.79
N PRO A 133 1.01 5.98 16.10
CA PRO A 133 -0.30 5.67 16.66
C PRO A 133 -1.38 6.57 16.06
N VAL A 134 -2.51 5.96 15.67
CA VAL A 134 -3.67 6.63 15.06
C VAL A 134 -4.98 6.23 15.72
N ASP A 135 -6.02 7.04 15.56
CA ASP A 135 -7.39 6.65 15.89
C ASP A 135 -7.99 5.86 14.70
N TYR A 136 -7.96 4.55 14.81
CA TYR A 136 -8.45 3.66 13.75
C TYR A 136 -9.95 3.81 13.47
N GLU A 137 -10.79 4.16 14.44
CA GLU A 137 -12.22 4.37 14.22
C GLU A 137 -12.45 5.59 13.33
N THR A 138 -11.80 6.70 13.66
CA THR A 138 -11.84 7.94 12.87
C THR A 138 -11.26 7.72 11.49
N LEU A 139 -10.15 7.00 11.40
CA LEU A 139 -9.49 6.69 10.11
C LEU A 139 -10.36 5.80 9.22
N ALA A 140 -11.02 4.76 9.77
CA ALA A 140 -11.90 3.89 9.02
C ALA A 140 -13.13 4.62 8.45
N ARG A 141 -13.71 5.54 9.24
CA ARG A 141 -14.82 6.39 8.75
C ARG A 141 -14.38 7.33 7.63
N ALA A 142 -13.19 7.87 7.73
CA ALA A 142 -12.62 8.71 6.67
C ALA A 142 -12.32 7.88 5.42
N ALA A 143 -11.70 6.72 5.56
CA ALA A 143 -11.41 5.80 4.45
C ALA A 143 -12.67 5.39 3.68
N LEU A 144 -13.76 5.10 4.40
CA LEU A 144 -15.06 4.80 3.79
C LEU A 144 -15.59 5.99 2.97
N ARG A 145 -15.47 7.21 3.48
CA ARG A 145 -15.95 8.44 2.80
C ARG A 145 -15.13 8.76 1.55
N GLU A 146 -13.82 8.60 1.64
CA GLU A 146 -12.89 8.92 0.55
C GLU A 146 -12.67 7.76 -0.44
N ASN A 147 -13.36 6.62 -0.24
CA ASN A 147 -13.21 5.40 -1.04
C ASN A 147 -11.75 4.91 -1.08
N VAL A 148 -11.11 4.83 0.09
CA VAL A 148 -9.76 4.32 0.30
C VAL A 148 -9.84 3.08 1.18
N ILE A 149 -8.97 2.09 0.95
CA ILE A 149 -8.97 0.84 1.71
C ILE A 149 -7.72 0.68 2.56
N PHE A 150 -7.82 -0.18 3.58
CA PHE A 150 -6.67 -0.56 4.40
C PHE A 150 -5.88 -1.68 3.74
N GLU A 151 -4.59 -1.59 3.87
CA GLU A 151 -3.67 -2.68 3.63
C GLU A 151 -3.57 -3.55 4.89
N ILE A 152 -3.52 -4.86 4.69
CA ILE A 152 -3.02 -5.85 5.67
C ILE A 152 -1.68 -6.32 5.13
N ASN A 153 -0.62 -5.86 5.75
CA ASN A 153 0.74 -5.94 5.22
C ASN A 153 1.46 -7.18 5.73
N GLU A 154 1.96 -8.01 4.82
CA GLU A 154 2.70 -9.24 5.13
C GLU A 154 3.95 -8.95 5.96
N ALA A 155 4.74 -7.94 5.56
CA ALA A 155 5.98 -7.59 6.25
C ALA A 155 5.74 -7.02 7.67
N SER A 156 4.56 -6.42 7.93
CA SER A 156 4.15 -5.98 9.27
C SER A 156 3.84 -7.15 10.21
N LEU A 157 3.28 -8.24 9.67
CA LEU A 157 2.84 -9.40 10.44
C LEU A 157 3.93 -10.48 10.56
N ALA A 158 4.96 -10.42 9.73
CA ALA A 158 6.09 -11.33 9.76
C ALA A 158 6.89 -11.19 11.08
N PRO A 159 7.42 -12.30 11.63
CA PRO A 159 8.26 -12.25 12.82
C PRO A 159 9.49 -11.36 12.63
N GLY A 160 9.80 -10.52 13.64
CA GLY A 160 10.98 -9.66 13.62
C GLY A 160 10.84 -8.40 12.74
N GLY A 161 9.61 -8.05 12.35
CA GLY A 161 9.33 -6.82 11.62
C GLY A 161 9.77 -5.56 12.39
N TYR A 162 10.21 -4.54 11.67
CA TYR A 162 10.72 -3.29 12.25
C TYR A 162 9.62 -2.30 12.70
N ARG A 163 8.34 -2.63 12.46
CA ARG A 163 7.17 -1.81 12.82
C ARG A 163 6.64 -2.06 14.23
N GLY A 164 7.33 -2.90 15.03
CA GLY A 164 6.92 -3.32 16.36
C GLY A 164 5.87 -4.45 16.31
N ASP A 165 5.16 -4.67 17.44
CA ASP A 165 4.06 -5.64 17.47
C ASP A 165 2.79 -5.02 16.87
N THR A 166 2.57 -5.24 15.59
CA THR A 166 1.47 -4.67 14.82
C THR A 166 0.15 -5.44 14.93
N ARG A 167 0.16 -6.67 15.49
CA ARG A 167 -0.99 -7.58 15.47
C ARG A 167 -2.26 -7.00 16.12
N ALA A 168 -2.12 -6.29 17.24
CA ALA A 168 -3.26 -5.67 17.90
C ALA A 168 -3.89 -4.56 17.03
N ASN A 169 -3.05 -3.77 16.35
CA ASN A 169 -3.47 -2.72 15.44
C ASN A 169 -4.15 -3.31 14.19
N ALA A 170 -3.54 -4.30 13.56
CA ALA A 170 -4.10 -5.01 12.42
C ALA A 170 -5.45 -5.68 12.76
N ALA A 171 -5.58 -6.29 13.95
CA ALA A 171 -6.86 -6.84 14.43
C ALA A 171 -7.93 -5.74 14.59
N ARG A 172 -7.54 -4.57 15.10
CA ARG A 172 -8.46 -3.43 15.23
C ARG A 172 -8.91 -2.92 13.86
N ILE A 173 -8.00 -2.83 12.89
CA ILE A 173 -8.31 -2.47 11.51
C ILE A 173 -9.33 -3.46 10.93
N LEU A 174 -9.06 -4.77 10.99
CA LEU A 174 -9.94 -5.80 10.47
C LEU A 174 -11.34 -5.75 11.12
N TYR A 175 -11.42 -5.60 12.44
CA TYR A 175 -12.69 -5.43 13.15
C TYR A 175 -13.50 -4.24 12.59
N LEU A 176 -12.86 -3.09 12.39
CA LEU A 176 -13.52 -1.90 11.87
C LEU A 176 -13.91 -2.05 10.38
N CYS A 177 -13.06 -2.67 9.59
CA CYS A 177 -13.36 -2.97 8.19
C CYS A 177 -14.58 -3.88 8.08
N GLN A 178 -14.68 -4.92 8.93
CA GLN A 178 -15.87 -5.77 8.98
C GLN A 178 -17.11 -5.00 9.44
N LYS A 179 -16.98 -4.19 10.49
CA LYS A 179 -18.08 -3.35 11.03
C LYS A 179 -18.66 -2.40 10.00
N TYR A 180 -17.81 -1.78 9.19
CA TYR A 180 -18.20 -0.79 8.18
C TYR A 180 -18.34 -1.36 6.77
N GLN A 181 -18.18 -2.67 6.58
CA GLN A 181 -18.17 -3.34 5.28
C GLN A 181 -17.15 -2.73 4.31
N LEU A 182 -16.03 -2.27 4.86
CA LEU A 182 -14.92 -1.69 4.12
C LEU A 182 -14.00 -2.82 3.65
N PRO A 183 -13.72 -2.95 2.36
CA PRO A 183 -12.79 -3.97 1.89
C PRO A 183 -11.34 -3.68 2.32
N VAL A 184 -10.52 -4.73 2.31
CA VAL A 184 -9.08 -4.66 2.55
C VAL A 184 -8.32 -5.26 1.38
N ILE A 185 -7.03 -4.96 1.30
CA ILE A 185 -6.08 -5.63 0.40
C ILE A 185 -4.95 -6.24 1.21
N LEU A 186 -4.60 -7.49 0.93
CA LEU A 186 -3.39 -8.11 1.45
C LEU A 186 -2.24 -7.75 0.52
N SER A 187 -1.11 -7.33 1.08
CA SER A 187 0.04 -6.90 0.31
C SER A 187 1.32 -7.53 0.83
N SER A 188 2.25 -7.83 -0.07
CA SER A 188 3.53 -8.42 0.32
C SER A 188 4.55 -7.39 0.80
N ASP A 189 4.46 -6.14 0.33
CA ASP A 189 5.46 -5.10 0.57
C ASP A 189 6.88 -5.61 0.21
N SER A 190 6.94 -6.43 -0.84
CA SER A 190 8.14 -7.16 -1.16
C SER A 190 9.19 -6.27 -1.80
N HIS A 191 10.40 -6.34 -1.24
CA HIS A 191 11.61 -5.73 -1.76
C HIS A 191 12.50 -6.79 -2.44
N GLY A 192 11.89 -7.67 -3.23
CA GLY A 192 12.61 -8.70 -3.96
C GLY A 192 11.67 -9.74 -4.55
N LYS A 193 12.09 -10.34 -5.66
CA LYS A 193 11.31 -11.33 -6.42
C LYS A 193 10.95 -12.58 -5.61
N GLU A 194 11.67 -12.87 -4.54
CA GLU A 194 11.48 -14.02 -3.66
C GLU A 194 10.16 -13.91 -2.90
N HIS A 195 9.79 -12.70 -2.49
CA HIS A 195 8.64 -12.40 -1.64
C HIS A 195 7.42 -11.84 -2.38
N VAL A 196 7.52 -11.62 -3.70
CA VAL A 196 6.37 -11.18 -4.51
C VAL A 196 5.22 -12.17 -4.38
N GLY A 197 4.04 -11.67 -3.96
CA GLY A 197 2.85 -12.50 -3.78
C GLY A 197 2.99 -13.52 -2.64
N ASP A 198 3.84 -13.24 -1.67
CA ASP A 198 3.85 -13.94 -0.40
C ASP A 198 2.87 -13.25 0.55
N PHE A 199 1.91 -13.98 1.05
CA PHE A 199 0.84 -13.51 1.94
C PHE A 199 0.67 -14.46 3.13
N THR A 200 1.68 -15.25 3.47
CA THR A 200 1.59 -16.34 4.44
C THR A 200 1.07 -15.87 5.80
N TYR A 201 1.67 -14.82 6.36
CA TYR A 201 1.26 -14.28 7.67
C TYR A 201 -0.04 -13.47 7.59
N ALA A 202 -0.25 -12.73 6.50
CA ALA A 202 -1.46 -11.96 6.30
C ALA A 202 -2.68 -12.86 6.10
N GLU A 203 -2.58 -13.92 5.28
CA GLU A 203 -3.64 -14.91 5.07
C GLU A 203 -3.95 -15.67 6.36
N GLU A 204 -2.93 -16.15 7.07
CA GLU A 204 -3.11 -16.80 8.37
C GLU A 204 -3.83 -15.89 9.36
N PHE A 205 -3.45 -14.62 9.42
CA PHE A 205 -4.00 -13.66 10.37
C PHE A 205 -5.47 -13.32 10.08
N VAL A 206 -5.85 -13.05 8.84
CA VAL A 206 -7.25 -12.80 8.48
C VAL A 206 -8.11 -14.04 8.68
N HIS A 207 -7.56 -15.23 8.44
CA HIS A 207 -8.25 -16.49 8.67
C HIS A 207 -8.46 -16.77 10.18
N GLN A 208 -7.44 -16.57 11.01
CA GLN A 208 -7.54 -16.70 12.48
C GLN A 208 -8.63 -15.80 13.08
N LEU A 209 -8.79 -14.59 12.52
CA LEU A 209 -9.82 -13.64 12.94
C LEU A 209 -11.16 -13.84 12.26
N MET A 210 -11.32 -14.89 11.43
CA MET A 210 -12.53 -15.18 10.66
C MET A 210 -13.02 -13.97 9.85
N PHE A 211 -12.10 -13.20 9.29
CA PHE A 211 -12.43 -12.02 8.49
C PHE A 211 -13.12 -12.45 7.19
N PRO A 212 -14.23 -11.81 6.77
CA PRO A 212 -14.99 -12.23 5.59
C PRO A 212 -14.16 -12.15 4.31
N GLU A 213 -14.00 -13.27 3.59
CA GLU A 213 -13.31 -13.33 2.29
C GLU A 213 -13.92 -12.39 1.24
N THR A 214 -15.22 -12.11 1.35
CA THR A 214 -15.93 -11.16 0.48
C THR A 214 -15.45 -9.73 0.61
N LEU A 215 -14.72 -9.40 1.68
CA LEU A 215 -14.10 -8.11 1.91
C LEU A 215 -12.60 -8.09 1.55
N ILE A 216 -12.02 -9.20 1.09
CA ILE A 216 -10.62 -9.27 0.62
C ILE A 216 -10.60 -9.11 -0.90
N LEU A 217 -10.04 -7.99 -1.39
CA LEU A 217 -10.08 -7.68 -2.83
C LEU A 217 -9.12 -8.52 -3.67
N ASN A 218 -8.10 -9.14 -3.07
CA ASN A 218 -7.10 -9.96 -3.78
C ASN A 218 -7.74 -11.05 -4.64
N ASN A 219 -8.78 -11.70 -4.13
CA ASN A 219 -9.48 -12.81 -4.80
C ASN A 219 -10.62 -12.33 -5.72
N GLN A 220 -10.81 -11.01 -5.87
CA GLN A 220 -11.92 -10.41 -6.60
C GLN A 220 -11.40 -9.47 -7.69
N LEU A 221 -10.55 -9.98 -8.60
CA LEU A 221 -9.86 -9.19 -9.61
C LEU A 221 -10.76 -8.20 -10.37
N PRO A 222 -11.99 -8.53 -10.81
CA PRO A 222 -12.86 -7.55 -11.44
C PRO A 222 -13.23 -6.38 -10.53
N LYS A 223 -13.54 -6.65 -9.26
CA LYS A 223 -13.87 -5.59 -8.28
C LYS A 223 -12.65 -4.73 -7.96
N LEU A 224 -11.47 -5.36 -7.79
CA LEU A 224 -10.23 -4.63 -7.56
C LEU A 224 -9.92 -3.68 -8.73
N LYS A 225 -10.06 -4.12 -9.97
CA LYS A 225 -9.84 -3.27 -11.13
C LYS A 225 -10.83 -2.09 -11.18
N VAL A 226 -12.10 -2.32 -10.90
CA VAL A 226 -13.10 -1.25 -10.82
C VAL A 226 -12.75 -0.27 -9.71
N PHE A 227 -12.42 -0.76 -8.52
CA PHE A 227 -12.03 0.07 -7.37
C PHE A 227 -10.83 0.99 -7.70
N LEU A 228 -9.80 0.46 -8.34
CA LEU A 228 -8.61 1.25 -8.70
C LEU A 228 -8.86 2.28 -9.81
N GLN A 229 -9.90 2.09 -10.63
CA GLN A 229 -10.28 3.00 -11.72
C GLN A 229 -11.29 4.09 -11.28
N THR A 230 -11.98 3.92 -10.16
CA THR A 230 -12.89 4.95 -9.62
C THR A 230 -12.09 6.14 -9.10
N ARG A 231 -12.36 7.33 -9.60
CA ARG A 231 -11.79 8.59 -9.15
C ARG A 231 -12.76 9.30 -8.22
#